data_53d567a438e6e35537a41f47fcf85893
#
_entry.id   53d567a438e6e35537a41f47fcf85893
#
_cell.length_a   1.000
_cell.length_b   1.000
_cell.length_c   1.000
_cell.angle_alpha   90.00
_cell.angle_beta   90.00
_cell.angle_gamma   90.00
#
_symmetry.space_group_name_H-M   'P 1'
#
loop_
_entity.id
_entity.type
_entity.pdbx_description
1 polymer ?
#
loop_
_entity_poly.entity_id
_entity_poly.type
_entity_poly.pdbx_seq_one_letter_code
_entity_poly.pdbx_strand_id
1 'polypeptide(L)'
;MNRRWIKYLNESELKTVGIVVCLDDKQRFLIIRRSHIDDRAGEWTLPGGHIDTKDGSIEAGAIRELKEEANLVCKESDLKFLGQPKQKKYYFLTLKWTGNVNVNNPNPETGEIEHDDWKWSTIEDIKDIDNSKIPIYLLEKALEMSKNE
;
A
#
# COMPACT_ATOMS: atom_id res chain seq x y z
N MET A 1 3.62 -18.38 -3.73
CA MET A 1 3.51 -19.20 -2.50
C MET A 1 2.22 -19.99 -2.52
N ASN A 2 2.27 -21.26 -2.14
CA ASN A 2 1.07 -22.08 -2.04
C ASN A 2 0.31 -21.73 -0.76
N ARG A 3 -0.97 -21.43 -0.86
CA ARG A 3 -1.79 -21.01 0.27
C ARG A 3 -1.99 -22.08 1.34
N ARG A 4 -1.82 -23.33 0.98
CA ARG A 4 -1.88 -24.41 1.98
C ARG A 4 -0.80 -24.24 3.04
N TRP A 5 0.34 -23.70 2.68
CA TRP A 5 1.43 -23.44 3.60
C TRP A 5 1.07 -22.40 4.65
N ILE A 6 0.31 -21.37 4.23
CA ILE A 6 -0.07 -20.28 5.11
C ILE A 6 -0.84 -20.79 6.32
N LYS A 7 -1.65 -21.83 6.14
CA LYS A 7 -2.45 -22.38 7.23
C LYS A 7 -1.65 -23.10 8.30
N TYR A 8 -0.43 -23.49 8.01
CA TYR A 8 0.42 -24.25 8.94
C TYR A 8 1.50 -23.41 9.58
N LEU A 9 1.64 -22.15 9.18
CA LEU A 9 2.58 -21.24 9.79
C LEU A 9 1.89 -20.55 10.98
N ASN A 10 2.67 -20.13 11.97
CA ASN A 10 2.11 -19.37 13.07
C ASN A 10 1.79 -17.93 12.60
N GLU A 11 0.99 -17.21 13.37
CA GLU A 11 0.53 -15.87 13.02
C GLU A 11 1.68 -14.91 12.71
N SER A 12 2.76 -14.95 13.48
CA SER A 12 3.89 -14.07 13.28
C SER A 12 4.63 -14.34 11.98
N GLU A 13 4.61 -15.58 11.51
CA GLU A 13 5.23 -15.97 10.25
C GLU A 13 4.34 -15.71 9.05
N LEU A 14 3.03 -15.60 9.29
CA LEU A 14 2.02 -15.42 8.24
C LEU A 14 1.78 -13.98 7.83
N LYS A 15 2.43 -13.01 8.50
CA LYS A 15 2.17 -11.59 8.27
C LYS A 15 2.69 -11.13 6.92
N THR A 16 2.00 -11.56 5.89
CA THR A 16 2.25 -11.08 4.53
C THR A 16 1.59 -9.73 4.36
N VAL A 17 2.33 -8.79 3.80
CA VAL A 17 1.86 -7.43 3.57
C VAL A 17 1.80 -7.17 2.08
N GLY A 18 0.69 -6.61 1.63
CA GLY A 18 0.52 -6.15 0.25
C GLY A 18 0.36 -4.65 0.22
N ILE A 19 1.14 -3.99 -0.62
CA ILE A 19 1.18 -2.54 -0.72
C ILE A 19 0.89 -2.14 -2.16
N VAL A 20 0.04 -1.12 -2.34
CA VAL A 20 -0.26 -0.60 -3.67
C VAL A 20 0.37 0.78 -3.83
N VAL A 21 1.22 0.90 -4.83
CA VAL A 21 1.83 2.17 -5.22
C VAL A 21 0.94 2.77 -6.31
N CYS A 22 0.23 3.84 -5.98
CA CYS A 22 -0.60 4.57 -6.93
C CYS A 22 0.23 5.72 -7.50
N LEU A 23 0.44 5.71 -8.81
CA LEU A 23 1.22 6.72 -9.51
C LEU A 23 0.33 7.46 -10.50
N ASP A 24 0.21 8.77 -10.35
CA ASP A 24 -0.63 9.59 -11.23
C ASP A 24 0.13 10.03 -12.49
N ASP A 25 -0.56 10.73 -13.37
CA ASP A 25 0.00 11.21 -14.64
C ASP A 25 0.94 12.39 -14.49
N LYS A 26 1.07 12.92 -13.27
CA LYS A 26 2.01 14.02 -12.96
C LYS A 26 3.23 13.52 -12.18
N GLN A 27 3.48 12.20 -12.22
CA GLN A 27 4.61 11.56 -11.55
C GLN A 27 4.58 11.73 -10.04
N ARG A 28 3.39 11.70 -9.46
CA ARG A 28 3.21 11.79 -8.01
C ARG A 28 2.62 10.49 -7.47
N PHE A 29 3.04 10.15 -6.27
CA PHE A 29 2.63 8.94 -5.57
C PHE A 29 1.68 9.30 -4.43
N LEU A 30 0.67 8.47 -4.22
CA LEU A 30 -0.19 8.62 -3.06
C LEU A 30 0.54 8.14 -1.82
N ILE A 31 0.67 9.02 -0.83
CA ILE A 31 1.18 8.66 0.48
C ILE A 31 0.17 9.09 1.55
N ILE A 32 0.13 8.32 2.64
CA ILE A 32 -0.82 8.53 3.73
C ILE A 32 -0.06 8.57 5.05
N ARG A 33 -0.60 9.27 6.04
CA ARG A 33 0.07 9.46 7.33
C ARG A 33 -0.66 8.70 8.43
N ARG A 34 0.09 7.97 9.25
CA ARG A 34 -0.47 7.23 10.38
C ARG A 34 -1.00 8.19 11.44
N SER A 35 -2.19 7.88 11.96
CA SER A 35 -2.84 8.72 12.97
C SER A 35 -2.19 8.55 14.34
N HIS A 36 -2.65 9.37 15.28
CA HIS A 36 -2.13 9.39 16.65
C HIS A 36 -2.41 8.13 17.47
N ILE A 37 -3.28 7.25 16.98
CA ILE A 37 -3.59 5.99 17.69
C ILE A 37 -2.55 4.90 17.44
N ASP A 38 -1.71 5.08 16.43
CA ASP A 38 -0.66 4.12 16.07
C ASP A 38 0.64 4.49 16.79
N ASP A 39 1.43 3.49 17.21
CA ASP A 39 2.73 3.71 17.81
C ASP A 39 3.73 4.34 16.84
N ARG A 40 3.42 4.32 15.54
CA ARG A 40 4.19 4.99 14.48
C ARG A 40 3.49 6.27 14.03
N ALA A 41 2.80 6.96 14.95
CA ALA A 41 2.04 8.16 14.66
C ALA A 41 2.88 9.20 13.91
N GLY A 42 2.30 9.80 12.88
CA GLY A 42 2.98 10.80 12.08
C GLY A 42 3.86 10.25 10.96
N GLU A 43 4.05 8.93 10.91
CA GLU A 43 4.85 8.30 9.86
C GLU A 43 4.09 8.29 8.54
N TRP A 44 4.73 8.75 7.48
CA TRP A 44 4.18 8.68 6.12
C TRP A 44 4.51 7.34 5.50
N THR A 45 3.53 6.76 4.81
CA THR A 45 3.65 5.43 4.22
C THR A 45 2.83 5.32 2.95
N LEU A 46 3.01 4.21 2.25
CA LEU A 46 2.17 3.85 1.10
C LEU A 46 0.95 3.05 1.63
N PRO A 47 -0.20 3.12 0.94
CA PRO A 47 -1.35 2.30 1.33
C PRO A 47 -1.05 0.81 1.23
N GLY A 48 -1.44 0.05 2.24
CA GLY A 48 -1.23 -1.38 2.27
C GLY A 48 -1.43 -1.94 3.66
N GLY A 49 -1.41 -3.25 3.77
CA GLY A 49 -1.60 -3.90 5.05
C GLY A 49 -1.52 -5.41 4.96
N HIS A 50 -1.89 -6.05 6.04
CA HIS A 50 -1.82 -7.50 6.16
C HIS A 50 -2.83 -8.20 5.26
N ILE A 51 -2.35 -9.22 4.57
CA ILE A 51 -3.19 -10.05 3.70
C ILE A 51 -3.85 -11.12 4.55
N ASP A 52 -5.17 -11.23 4.40
CA ASP A 52 -5.97 -12.26 5.05
C ASP A 52 -6.08 -13.47 4.12
N THR A 53 -6.16 -14.66 4.69
CA THR A 53 -6.37 -15.88 3.89
C THR A 53 -7.69 -15.81 3.09
N LYS A 54 -8.67 -15.04 3.57
CA LYS A 54 -9.94 -14.84 2.88
C LYS A 54 -9.82 -14.00 1.62
N ASP A 55 -8.74 -13.25 1.47
CA ASP A 55 -8.55 -12.37 0.31
C ASP A 55 -8.42 -13.14 -1.00
N GLY A 56 -7.97 -14.36 -0.93
CA GLY A 56 -7.83 -15.19 -2.11
C GLY A 56 -6.49 -15.04 -2.84
N SER A 57 -5.87 -13.88 -2.79
CA SER A 57 -4.55 -13.62 -3.37
C SER A 57 -3.89 -12.44 -2.65
N ILE A 58 -2.58 -12.28 -2.82
CA ILE A 58 -1.87 -11.12 -2.28
C ILE A 58 -2.39 -9.86 -2.96
N GLU A 59 -2.60 -9.93 -4.26
CA GLU A 59 -3.14 -8.82 -5.05
C GLU A 59 -4.52 -8.39 -4.55
N ALA A 60 -5.43 -9.34 -4.34
CA ALA A 60 -6.77 -9.03 -3.85
C ALA A 60 -6.73 -8.40 -2.46
N GLY A 61 -5.85 -8.88 -1.59
CA GLY A 61 -5.67 -8.30 -0.26
C GLY A 61 -5.12 -6.90 -0.32
N ALA A 62 -4.15 -6.66 -1.19
CA ALA A 62 -3.58 -5.32 -1.38
C ALA A 62 -4.65 -4.35 -1.88
N ILE A 63 -5.49 -4.78 -2.81
CA ILE A 63 -6.61 -3.96 -3.32
C ILE A 63 -7.61 -3.67 -2.21
N ARG A 64 -7.93 -4.65 -1.38
CA ARG A 64 -8.83 -4.44 -0.24
C ARG A 64 -8.26 -3.41 0.72
N GLU A 65 -6.98 -3.52 1.04
CA GLU A 65 -6.33 -2.56 1.94
C GLU A 65 -6.31 -1.14 1.37
N LEU A 66 -6.07 -1.01 0.06
CA LEU A 66 -6.14 0.30 -0.61
C LEU A 66 -7.53 0.91 -0.45
N LYS A 67 -8.57 0.11 -0.64
CA LYS A 67 -9.96 0.58 -0.48
C LYS A 67 -10.23 0.99 0.97
N GLU A 68 -9.82 0.19 1.93
CA GLU A 68 -10.05 0.47 3.34
C GLU A 68 -9.29 1.73 3.80
N GLU A 69 -8.05 1.89 3.39
CA GLU A 69 -7.19 2.97 3.88
C GLU A 69 -7.32 4.27 3.11
N ALA A 70 -7.55 4.20 1.81
CA ALA A 70 -7.53 5.40 0.96
C ALA A 70 -8.79 5.61 0.13
N ASN A 71 -9.75 4.69 0.19
CA ASN A 71 -11.00 4.76 -0.56
C ASN A 71 -10.82 4.71 -2.09
N LEU A 72 -9.74 4.11 -2.56
CA LEU A 72 -9.50 3.92 -3.98
C LEU A 72 -9.69 2.46 -4.36
N VAL A 73 -10.24 2.23 -5.54
CA VAL A 73 -10.47 0.88 -6.06
C VAL A 73 -9.73 0.70 -7.37
N CYS A 74 -8.92 -0.34 -7.45
CA CYS A 74 -8.27 -0.73 -8.69
C CYS A 74 -8.58 -2.19 -8.99
N LYS A 75 -8.33 -2.60 -10.23
CA LYS A 75 -8.55 -3.97 -10.68
C LYS A 75 -7.26 -4.76 -10.53
N GLU A 76 -7.37 -6.07 -10.26
CA GLU A 76 -6.19 -6.92 -10.23
C GLU A 76 -5.42 -6.87 -11.55
N SER A 77 -6.16 -6.78 -12.69
CA SER A 77 -5.54 -6.71 -14.01
C SER A 77 -4.70 -5.45 -14.23
N ASP A 78 -4.92 -4.41 -13.45
CA ASP A 78 -4.16 -3.16 -13.54
C ASP A 78 -2.95 -3.15 -12.59
N LEU A 79 -2.84 -4.13 -11.70
CA LEU A 79 -1.68 -4.24 -10.81
C LEU A 79 -0.50 -4.85 -11.53
N LYS A 80 0.67 -4.25 -11.31
CA LYS A 80 1.94 -4.79 -11.81
C LYS A 80 2.86 -5.02 -10.63
N PHE A 81 3.44 -6.20 -10.55
CA PHE A 81 4.37 -6.50 -9.46
C PHE A 81 5.57 -5.58 -9.54
N LEU A 82 5.82 -4.88 -8.45
CA LEU A 82 6.91 -3.90 -8.41
C LEU A 82 8.15 -4.46 -7.70
N GLY A 83 7.96 -5.19 -6.63
CA GLY A 83 9.08 -5.78 -5.92
C GLY A 83 8.73 -6.33 -4.56
N GLN A 84 9.69 -7.04 -3.99
CA GLN A 84 9.59 -7.64 -2.67
C GLN A 84 10.89 -7.34 -1.91
N PRO A 85 11.06 -6.09 -1.40
CA PRO A 85 12.31 -5.69 -0.76
C PRO A 85 12.60 -6.42 0.54
N LYS A 86 11.55 -6.91 1.20
CA LYS A 86 11.65 -7.70 2.42
C LYS A 86 10.79 -8.94 2.28
N GLN A 87 11.17 -10.01 2.97
CA GLN A 87 10.39 -11.23 2.98
C GLN A 87 8.94 -10.92 3.39
N LYS A 88 7.98 -11.46 2.64
CA LYS A 88 6.54 -11.30 2.88
C LYS A 88 6.01 -9.88 2.72
N LYS A 89 6.75 -9.00 2.06
CA LYS A 89 6.31 -7.63 1.83
C LYS A 89 6.32 -7.34 0.34
N TYR A 90 5.14 -7.31 -0.26
CA TYR A 90 4.95 -7.25 -1.71
C TYR A 90 4.42 -5.89 -2.13
N TYR A 91 5.07 -5.28 -3.12
CA TYR A 91 4.68 -3.99 -3.67
C TYR A 91 4.14 -4.16 -5.09
N PHE A 92 3.02 -3.51 -5.36
CA PHE A 92 2.38 -3.51 -6.68
C PHE A 92 2.18 -2.08 -7.14
N LEU A 93 2.35 -1.86 -8.44
CA LEU A 93 2.12 -0.57 -9.07
C LEU A 93 0.75 -0.58 -9.75
N THR A 94 -0.02 0.50 -9.59
CA THR A 94 -1.18 0.77 -10.43
C THR A 94 -1.13 2.19 -10.96
N LEU A 95 -1.53 2.33 -12.23
CA LEU A 95 -1.67 3.63 -12.90
C LEU A 95 -3.14 4.00 -13.08
N LYS A 96 -4.06 3.12 -12.67
CA LYS A 96 -5.50 3.29 -12.86
C LYS A 96 -6.26 2.94 -11.59
N TRP A 97 -7.22 3.76 -11.24
CA TRP A 97 -8.12 3.53 -10.11
C TRP A 97 -9.38 4.37 -10.27
N THR A 98 -10.39 4.07 -9.45
CA THR A 98 -11.59 4.88 -9.32
C THR A 98 -11.74 5.31 -7.85
N GLY A 99 -12.56 6.34 -7.64
CA GLY A 99 -12.83 6.87 -6.31
C GLY A 99 -12.02 8.12 -6.01
N ASN A 100 -12.33 8.72 -4.88
CA ASN A 100 -11.63 9.90 -4.38
C ASN A 100 -10.91 9.54 -3.09
N VAL A 101 -9.68 10.02 -2.93
CA VAL A 101 -8.90 9.70 -1.73
C VAL A 101 -9.65 10.18 -0.49
N ASN A 102 -9.78 9.27 0.46
CA ASN A 102 -10.34 9.56 1.77
C ASN A 102 -9.71 8.58 2.76
N VAL A 103 -8.96 9.11 3.71
CA VAL A 103 -8.29 8.29 4.73
C VAL A 103 -9.09 8.23 6.03
N ASN A 104 -10.20 8.95 6.12
CA ASN A 104 -11.03 9.01 7.31
C ASN A 104 -12.04 7.85 7.35
N ASN A 105 -11.58 6.65 7.05
CA ASN A 105 -12.39 5.44 7.03
C ASN A 105 -12.07 4.59 8.27
N PRO A 106 -13.06 4.26 9.11
CA PRO A 106 -12.80 3.41 10.26
C PRO A 106 -12.32 2.03 9.82
N ASN A 107 -11.35 1.48 10.53
CA ASN A 107 -10.94 0.10 10.33
C ASN A 107 -12.15 -0.80 10.61
N PRO A 108 -12.48 -1.74 9.70
CA PRO A 108 -13.66 -2.58 9.87
C PRO A 108 -13.65 -3.43 11.14
N GLU A 109 -12.47 -3.79 11.64
CA GLU A 109 -12.34 -4.64 12.83
C GLU A 109 -12.34 -3.85 14.13
N THR A 110 -11.71 -2.68 14.16
CA THR A 110 -11.49 -1.91 15.38
C THR A 110 -12.35 -0.66 15.49
N GLY A 111 -12.87 -0.15 14.37
CA GLY A 111 -13.60 1.11 14.33
C GLY A 111 -12.71 2.34 14.43
N GLU A 112 -11.41 2.18 14.49
CA GLU A 112 -10.47 3.28 14.64
C GLU A 112 -10.06 3.87 13.30
N ILE A 113 -9.76 5.18 13.30
CA ILE A 113 -9.24 5.89 12.13
C ILE A 113 -7.71 5.78 12.18
N GLU A 114 -7.14 4.99 11.30
CA GLU A 114 -5.71 4.67 11.34
C GLU A 114 -4.82 5.70 10.64
N HIS A 115 -5.39 6.51 9.78
CA HIS A 115 -4.65 7.54 9.03
C HIS A 115 -5.36 8.88 9.15
N ASP A 116 -4.60 9.97 9.19
CA ASP A 116 -5.18 11.30 9.41
C ASP A 116 -4.83 12.32 8.33
N ASP A 117 -4.03 11.94 7.34
CA ASP A 117 -3.66 12.83 6.25
C ASP A 117 -3.22 12.03 5.04
N TRP A 118 -3.22 12.68 3.89
CA TRP A 118 -2.77 12.09 2.63
C TRP A 118 -2.30 13.19 1.69
N LYS A 119 -1.44 12.82 0.74
CA LYS A 119 -1.05 13.74 -0.32
C LYS A 119 -0.49 12.99 -1.51
N TRP A 120 -0.54 13.64 -2.66
CA TRP A 120 0.17 13.22 -3.86
C TRP A 120 1.54 13.89 -3.85
N SER A 121 2.61 13.11 -3.88
CA SER A 121 3.96 13.61 -3.69
C SER A 121 4.93 13.05 -4.72
N THR A 122 5.82 13.90 -5.18
CA THR A 122 6.92 13.46 -6.05
C THR A 122 7.97 12.72 -5.22
N ILE A 123 8.90 12.03 -5.89
CA ILE A 123 10.01 11.38 -5.19
C ILE A 123 10.82 12.39 -4.38
N GLU A 124 11.07 13.57 -4.95
CA GLU A 124 11.82 14.61 -4.28
C GLU A 124 11.15 15.05 -2.99
N ASP A 125 9.82 15.23 -3.03
CA ASP A 125 9.04 15.58 -1.84
C ASP A 125 9.12 14.49 -0.78
N ILE A 126 9.04 13.23 -1.21
CA ILE A 126 9.09 12.09 -0.30
C ILE A 126 10.46 11.97 0.37
N LYS A 127 11.54 12.23 -0.38
CA LYS A 127 12.89 12.23 0.17
C LYS A 127 13.10 13.25 1.29
N ASP A 128 12.34 14.34 1.25
CA ASP A 128 12.43 15.40 2.24
C ASP A 128 11.63 15.12 3.51
N ILE A 129 10.89 14.01 3.55
CA ILE A 129 10.09 13.64 4.71
C ILE A 129 10.94 12.85 5.71
N ASP A 130 11.08 13.37 6.93
CA ASP A 130 11.89 12.72 7.98
C ASP A 130 11.31 11.39 8.47
N ASN A 131 9.98 11.28 8.49
CA ASN A 131 9.27 10.11 9.02
C ASN A 131 8.73 9.19 7.93
N SER A 132 9.48 9.04 6.85
CA SER A 132 9.07 8.16 5.77
C SER A 132 9.84 6.84 5.81
N LYS A 133 9.13 5.73 5.69
CA LYS A 133 9.70 4.39 5.53
C LYS A 133 9.51 3.88 4.11
N ILE A 134 9.25 4.79 3.18
CA ILE A 134 8.95 4.44 1.79
C ILE A 134 10.25 4.11 1.04
N PRO A 135 10.34 2.95 0.40
CA PRO A 135 11.55 2.57 -0.34
C PRO A 135 11.65 3.34 -1.65
N ILE A 136 12.50 4.36 -1.66
CA ILE A 136 12.65 5.27 -2.79
C ILE A 136 13.01 4.52 -4.09
N TYR A 137 13.88 3.51 -4.01
CA TYR A 137 14.30 2.79 -5.21
C TYR A 137 13.12 2.09 -5.90
N LEU A 138 12.09 1.68 -5.15
CA LEU A 138 10.89 1.10 -5.76
C LEU A 138 10.05 2.16 -6.46
N LEU A 139 10.00 3.38 -5.90
CA LEU A 139 9.30 4.49 -6.57
C LEU A 139 10.02 4.86 -7.87
N GLU A 140 11.33 4.85 -7.88
CA GLU A 140 12.12 5.10 -9.09
C GLU A 140 11.83 4.01 -10.14
N LYS A 141 11.74 2.76 -9.71
CA LYS A 141 11.38 1.65 -10.59
C LYS A 141 9.96 1.84 -11.14
N ALA A 142 9.04 2.29 -10.30
CA ALA A 142 7.65 2.54 -10.72
C ALA A 142 7.57 3.59 -11.82
N LEU A 143 8.33 4.69 -11.67
CA LEU A 143 8.40 5.73 -12.70
C LEU A 143 8.93 5.15 -14.02
N GLU A 144 9.97 4.33 -13.93
CA GLU A 144 10.56 3.72 -15.12
C GLU A 144 9.56 2.78 -15.82
N MET A 145 8.85 1.97 -15.04
CA MET A 145 7.84 1.08 -15.58
C MET A 145 6.68 1.84 -16.23
N SER A 146 6.31 2.99 -15.67
CA SER A 146 5.20 3.79 -16.18
C SER A 146 5.47 4.36 -17.58
N LYS A 147 6.74 4.54 -17.92
CA LYS A 147 7.11 5.06 -19.24
C LYS A 147 6.86 4.06 -20.37
N ASN A 148 6.66 2.80 -20.03
CA ASN A 148 6.44 1.72 -21.00
C ASN A 148 4.95 1.40 -21.18
N GLU A 149 4.07 2.19 -20.59
CA GLU A 149 2.62 1.99 -20.68
C GLU A 149 1.98 2.83 -21.78
#